data_6996c415a11e2b178201ffb7d53c50ed
#
_entry.id   6996c415a11e2b178201ffb7d53c50ed
#
_cell.length_a   1.000
_cell.length_b   1.000
_cell.length_c   1.000
_cell.angle_alpha   90.00
_cell.angle_beta   90.00
_cell.angle_gamma   90.00
#
_symmetry.space_group_name_H-M   'P 1'
#
loop_
_entity.id
_entity.type
_entity.pdbx_description
1 polymer ?
#
loop_
_entity_poly.entity_id
_entity_poly.type
_entity_poly.pdbx_seq_one_letter_code
_entity_poly.pdbx_strand_id
1 'polypeptide(L)'
;LSKWINPTNIFSILKLSRNEIRHSNFLSYLFDPKESHGYDDNFIKDFLKLCVTDKVEEHLAISYCDVALSDYSDMFIYREKANIDLLLVSEKNKLIICIENKIDASESAHQLKKYQEYVETTYKGYDHLLVFLTPNGIEPSKEEWKIVSYLDILGIIERRQSLKRIETKVDILINDYIDMLRRDILMDEELQKICQRIYTEHKDALDLIFENRPDNLSIMSELYIEALTELAKEGKVIFD
;
A
#
# COMPACT_ATOMS: atom_id res chain seq x y z
N LEU A 1 -8.13 -15.61 -16.09
CA LEU A 1 -8.57 -14.21 -16.12
C LEU A 1 -9.72 -13.92 -15.15
N SER A 2 -10.72 -14.79 -14.97
CA SER A 2 -11.87 -14.53 -14.06
C SER A 2 -11.43 -14.14 -12.64
N LYS A 3 -10.37 -14.73 -12.13
CA LYS A 3 -9.74 -14.43 -10.84
C LYS A 3 -9.30 -12.94 -10.71
N TRP A 4 -8.91 -12.29 -11.82
CA TRP A 4 -8.49 -10.89 -11.84
C TRP A 4 -9.58 -9.92 -12.28
N ILE A 5 -10.59 -10.39 -13.04
CA ILE A 5 -11.62 -9.51 -13.63
C ILE A 5 -12.76 -9.23 -12.64
N ASN A 6 -13.20 -10.23 -11.87
CA ASN A 6 -14.34 -10.11 -10.94
C ASN A 6 -14.14 -10.86 -9.61
N PRO A 7 -13.10 -10.60 -8.83
CA PRO A 7 -12.99 -11.19 -7.51
C PRO A 7 -14.00 -10.54 -6.56
N THR A 8 -14.65 -11.35 -5.72
CA THR A 8 -15.27 -10.81 -4.52
C THR A 8 -14.16 -10.41 -3.56
N ASN A 9 -13.96 -9.13 -3.37
CA ASN A 9 -12.88 -8.58 -2.56
C ASN A 9 -13.35 -7.28 -1.91
N ILE A 10 -13.26 -7.19 -0.58
CA ILE A 10 -13.79 -6.05 0.18
C ILE A 10 -13.11 -4.72 -0.21
N PHE A 11 -11.81 -4.70 -0.48
CA PHE A 11 -11.08 -3.50 -0.86
C PHE A 11 -11.51 -2.97 -2.22
N SER A 12 -11.85 -3.87 -3.15
CA SER A 12 -12.39 -3.50 -4.48
C SER A 12 -13.82 -2.98 -4.37
N ILE A 13 -14.69 -3.65 -3.59
CA ILE A 13 -16.08 -3.23 -3.37
C ILE A 13 -16.11 -1.81 -2.79
N LEU A 14 -15.21 -1.52 -1.84
CA LEU A 14 -15.11 -0.21 -1.19
C LEU A 14 -14.24 0.80 -1.95
N LYS A 15 -13.68 0.44 -3.12
CA LYS A 15 -12.78 1.27 -3.95
C LYS A 15 -11.57 1.81 -3.16
N LEU A 16 -10.93 0.97 -2.37
CA LEU A 16 -9.86 1.35 -1.46
C LEU A 16 -8.45 1.03 -1.99
N SER A 17 -8.36 0.29 -3.11
CA SER A 17 -7.11 -0.35 -3.56
C SER A 17 -5.95 0.59 -3.89
N ARG A 18 -6.19 1.86 -4.21
CA ARG A 18 -5.13 2.85 -4.50
C ARG A 18 -5.12 4.04 -3.53
N ASN A 19 -5.75 3.91 -2.39
CA ASN A 19 -5.84 4.97 -1.40
C ASN A 19 -4.76 4.80 -0.31
N GLU A 20 -3.72 5.62 -0.32
CA GLU A 20 -2.57 5.58 0.61
C GLU A 20 -3.00 5.56 2.07
N ILE A 21 -3.96 6.39 2.46
CA ILE A 21 -4.48 6.44 3.84
C ILE A 21 -5.09 5.08 4.24
N ARG A 22 -5.75 4.39 3.32
CA ARG A 22 -6.39 3.08 3.61
C ARG A 22 -5.34 1.97 3.74
N HIS A 23 -4.29 2.02 2.93
CA HIS A 23 -3.14 1.14 3.11
C HIS A 23 -2.45 1.39 4.46
N SER A 24 -2.22 2.66 4.82
CA SER A 24 -1.67 3.01 6.13
C SER A 24 -2.57 2.56 7.28
N ASN A 25 -3.91 2.59 7.12
CA ASN A 25 -4.85 2.03 8.09
C ASN A 25 -4.68 0.52 8.25
N PHE A 26 -4.57 -0.21 7.14
CA PHE A 26 -4.42 -1.66 7.19
C PHE A 26 -3.04 -2.07 7.73
N LEU A 27 -2.00 -1.36 7.33
CA LEU A 27 -0.66 -1.55 7.89
C LEU A 27 -0.62 -1.26 9.40
N SER A 28 -1.29 -0.19 9.86
CA SER A 28 -1.38 0.09 11.30
C SER A 28 -2.04 -1.04 12.08
N TYR A 29 -3.07 -1.69 11.51
CA TYR A 29 -3.69 -2.88 12.08
C TYR A 29 -2.69 -4.04 12.16
N LEU A 30 -1.90 -4.30 11.11
CA LEU A 30 -0.90 -5.37 11.11
C LEU A 30 0.28 -5.11 12.04
N PHE A 31 0.67 -3.86 12.20
CA PHE A 31 1.76 -3.45 13.10
C PHE A 31 1.36 -3.38 14.57
N ASP A 32 0.09 -3.27 14.91
CA ASP A 32 -0.33 -3.20 16.32
C ASP A 32 -0.42 -4.60 16.93
N PRO A 33 0.50 -4.96 17.87
CA PRO A 33 0.52 -6.29 18.47
C PRO A 33 -0.71 -6.62 19.32
N LYS A 34 -1.54 -5.62 19.64
CA LYS A 34 -2.76 -5.75 20.46
C LYS A 34 -4.00 -5.99 19.62
N GLU A 35 -3.87 -5.86 18.29
CA GLU A 35 -4.99 -6.05 17.37
C GLU A 35 -5.33 -7.53 17.14
N SER A 36 -6.51 -7.76 16.61
CA SER A 36 -7.12 -9.10 16.48
C SER A 36 -6.53 -9.97 15.37
N HIS A 37 -5.47 -9.53 14.66
CA HIS A 37 -4.84 -10.28 13.56
C HIS A 37 -4.12 -11.57 14.06
N GLY A 38 -3.83 -11.67 15.35
CA GLY A 38 -3.26 -12.87 15.96
C GLY A 38 -1.77 -13.10 15.66
N TYR A 39 -1.06 -12.14 15.08
CA TYR A 39 0.39 -12.24 14.85
C TYR A 39 1.24 -11.75 16.03
N ASP A 40 0.58 -11.15 17.02
CA ASP A 40 1.24 -10.54 18.17
C ASP A 40 2.30 -9.50 17.68
N ASP A 41 3.50 -9.46 18.28
CA ASP A 41 4.59 -8.58 17.81
C ASP A 41 5.42 -9.15 16.63
N ASN A 42 5.04 -10.32 16.14
CA ASN A 42 5.84 -11.02 15.13
C ASN A 42 5.85 -10.32 13.76
N PHE A 43 4.78 -9.58 13.42
CA PHE A 43 4.77 -8.79 12.19
C PHE A 43 5.82 -7.67 12.24
N ILE A 44 5.93 -6.98 13.38
CA ILE A 44 6.94 -5.96 13.64
C ILE A 44 8.34 -6.58 13.56
N LYS A 45 8.55 -7.73 14.21
CA LYS A 45 9.85 -8.43 14.21
C LYS A 45 10.30 -8.79 12.80
N ASP A 46 9.40 -9.30 11.96
CA ASP A 46 9.76 -9.65 10.58
C ASP A 46 10.04 -8.40 9.76
N PHE A 47 9.30 -7.32 9.97
CA PHE A 47 9.56 -6.05 9.33
C PHE A 47 10.91 -5.45 9.74
N LEU A 48 11.22 -5.44 11.03
CA LEU A 48 12.51 -4.98 11.53
C LEU A 48 13.67 -5.83 10.98
N LYS A 49 13.51 -7.15 10.93
CA LYS A 49 14.52 -8.06 10.35
C LYS A 49 14.79 -7.80 8.87
N LEU A 50 13.80 -7.33 8.14
CA LEU A 50 13.97 -6.90 6.74
C LEU A 50 14.82 -5.62 6.66
N CYS A 51 14.62 -4.69 7.59
CA CYS A 51 15.25 -3.37 7.56
C CYS A 51 16.66 -3.34 8.19
N VAL A 52 16.93 -4.25 9.14
CA VAL A 52 18.21 -4.32 9.84
C VAL A 52 19.24 -5.06 8.99
N THR A 53 20.39 -4.45 8.80
CA THR A 53 21.56 -5.08 8.16
C THR A 53 22.55 -5.54 9.23
N ASP A 54 23.50 -6.43 8.87
CA ASP A 54 24.57 -6.89 9.80
C ASP A 54 25.56 -5.76 10.14
N LYS A 55 25.45 -4.59 9.50
CA LYS A 55 26.26 -3.41 9.81
C LYS A 55 25.46 -2.51 10.73
N VAL A 56 26.04 -2.20 11.88
CA VAL A 56 25.52 -1.18 12.81
C VAL A 56 25.52 0.16 12.09
N GLU A 57 24.34 0.75 11.93
CA GLU A 57 24.18 2.10 11.37
C GLU A 57 24.19 3.14 12.49
N GLU A 58 24.68 4.34 12.19
CA GLU A 58 24.86 5.40 13.20
C GLU A 58 23.55 5.76 13.95
N HIS A 59 22.40 5.52 13.30
CA HIS A 59 21.07 5.87 13.83
C HIS A 59 20.23 4.66 14.26
N LEU A 60 20.72 3.43 14.04
CA LEU A 60 20.03 2.19 14.36
C LEU A 60 21.03 1.17 14.93
N ALA A 61 21.18 1.18 16.24
CA ALA A 61 22.11 0.29 16.96
C ALA A 61 21.52 -1.11 17.26
N ILE A 62 20.52 -1.56 16.49
CA ILE A 62 19.79 -2.81 16.71
C ILE A 62 20.28 -3.88 15.73
N SER A 63 20.75 -5.01 16.24
CA SER A 63 21.12 -6.16 15.44
C SER A 63 19.92 -7.09 15.16
N TYR A 64 20.09 -7.99 14.18
CA TYR A 64 19.10 -9.04 13.90
C TYR A 64 18.77 -9.91 15.14
N CYS A 65 19.77 -10.19 15.97
CA CYS A 65 19.59 -10.93 17.21
C CYS A 65 18.78 -10.14 18.23
N ASP A 66 19.06 -8.84 18.37
CA ASP A 66 18.30 -7.96 19.26
C ASP A 66 16.83 -7.92 18.88
N VAL A 67 16.52 -7.79 17.57
CA VAL A 67 15.14 -7.85 17.06
C VAL A 67 14.47 -9.17 17.41
N ALA A 68 15.19 -10.28 17.28
CA ALA A 68 14.61 -11.61 17.55
C ALA A 68 14.29 -11.83 19.03
N LEU A 69 15.10 -11.29 19.93
CA LEU A 69 15.02 -11.49 21.38
C LEU A 69 14.17 -10.44 22.11
N SER A 70 14.00 -9.27 21.51
CA SER A 70 13.20 -8.18 22.10
C SER A 70 11.70 -8.46 22.03
N ASP A 71 10.98 -7.85 22.98
CA ASP A 71 9.51 -7.86 23.04
C ASP A 71 8.99 -6.48 22.61
N TYR A 72 8.19 -6.45 21.55
CA TYR A 72 7.57 -5.25 20.99
C TYR A 72 6.07 -5.16 21.29
N SER A 73 5.58 -5.88 22.30
CA SER A 73 4.16 -5.83 22.72
C SER A 73 3.71 -4.47 23.23
N ASP A 74 4.67 -3.60 23.58
CA ASP A 74 4.41 -2.22 23.99
C ASP A 74 4.27 -1.25 22.81
N MET A 75 4.52 -1.71 21.56
CA MET A 75 4.47 -0.85 20.40
C MET A 75 3.15 -0.08 20.30
N PHE A 76 3.26 1.21 20.10
CA PHE A 76 2.15 2.11 19.90
C PHE A 76 2.20 2.71 18.51
N ILE A 77 1.08 2.63 17.77
CA ILE A 77 1.02 3.05 16.38
C ILE A 77 0.21 4.34 16.25
N TYR A 78 0.88 5.42 15.81
CA TYR A 78 0.23 6.67 15.46
C TYR A 78 0.09 6.75 13.94
N ARG A 79 -1.07 7.20 13.48
CA ARG A 79 -1.33 7.54 12.09
C ARG A 79 -1.41 9.05 11.93
N GLU A 80 -0.85 9.56 10.86
CA GLU A 80 -0.87 10.99 10.48
C GLU A 80 -0.35 11.96 11.58
N LYS A 81 0.41 11.44 12.54
CA LYS A 81 1.04 12.26 13.57
C LYS A 81 2.15 13.11 12.95
N ALA A 82 2.05 14.42 13.09
CA ALA A 82 2.92 15.40 12.42
C ALA A 82 2.94 15.26 10.89
N ASN A 83 1.85 14.76 10.29
CA ASN A 83 1.66 14.37 8.89
C ASN A 83 2.53 13.18 8.44
N ILE A 84 3.07 12.40 9.35
CA ILE A 84 3.73 11.13 9.07
C ILE A 84 2.65 10.06 8.93
N ASP A 85 2.68 9.28 7.86
CA ASP A 85 1.66 8.26 7.58
C ASP A 85 1.54 7.25 8.70
N LEU A 86 2.68 6.68 9.13
CA LEU A 86 2.76 5.75 10.26
C LEU A 86 3.98 6.07 11.12
N LEU A 87 3.75 6.26 12.42
CA LEU A 87 4.81 6.43 13.41
C LEU A 87 4.62 5.41 14.53
N LEU A 88 5.52 4.45 14.61
CA LEU A 88 5.50 3.38 15.60
C LEU A 88 6.51 3.71 16.71
N VAL A 89 6.09 3.57 17.96
CA VAL A 89 6.88 3.95 19.13
C VAL A 89 6.91 2.79 20.13
N SER A 90 8.08 2.28 20.44
CA SER A 90 8.31 1.38 21.58
C SER A 90 9.10 2.12 22.66
N GLU A 91 8.47 2.40 23.78
CA GLU A 91 9.14 3.06 24.91
C GLU A 91 10.12 2.12 25.62
N LYS A 92 9.76 0.83 25.68
CA LYS A 92 10.57 -0.22 26.29
C LYS A 92 11.89 -0.41 25.56
N ASN A 93 11.84 -0.46 24.23
CA ASN A 93 13.02 -0.68 23.39
C ASN A 93 13.71 0.63 22.96
N LYS A 94 13.15 1.79 23.34
CA LYS A 94 13.63 3.11 22.88
C LYS A 94 13.76 3.16 21.35
N LEU A 95 12.74 2.66 20.63
CA LEU A 95 12.73 2.55 19.18
C LEU A 95 11.59 3.33 18.56
N ILE A 96 11.90 4.07 17.51
CA ILE A 96 10.95 4.74 16.64
C ILE A 96 11.04 4.13 15.25
N ILE A 97 9.90 3.82 14.63
CA ILE A 97 9.81 3.49 13.20
C ILE A 97 8.91 4.53 12.55
N CYS A 98 9.48 5.30 11.64
CA CYS A 98 8.78 6.32 10.86
C CYS A 98 8.62 5.82 9.43
N ILE A 99 7.37 5.63 8.99
CA ILE A 99 7.08 5.11 7.65
C ILE A 99 6.32 6.17 6.86
N GLU A 100 6.88 6.55 5.72
CA GLU A 100 6.20 7.29 4.66
C GLU A 100 5.74 6.31 3.60
N ASN A 101 4.44 6.31 3.30
CA ASN A 101 3.79 5.37 2.40
C ASN A 101 3.33 6.07 1.11
N LYS A 102 3.83 5.63 -0.04
CA LYS A 102 3.46 6.16 -1.35
C LYS A 102 3.02 5.04 -2.29
N ILE A 103 1.83 5.18 -2.86
CA ILE A 103 1.29 4.24 -3.86
C ILE A 103 1.39 4.84 -5.27
N ASP A 104 0.79 6.00 -5.49
CA ASP A 104 0.71 6.67 -6.79
C ASP A 104 1.40 8.03 -6.83
N ALA A 105 1.58 8.66 -5.67
CA ALA A 105 2.17 9.98 -5.57
C ALA A 105 3.69 9.91 -5.57
N SER A 106 4.33 10.91 -6.18
CA SER A 106 5.77 11.13 -6.02
C SER A 106 6.08 11.76 -4.67
N GLU A 107 7.30 11.52 -4.18
CA GLU A 107 7.83 12.20 -3.00
C GLU A 107 7.84 13.72 -3.20
N SER A 108 7.42 14.51 -2.19
CA SER A 108 7.60 15.96 -2.20
C SER A 108 8.97 16.33 -1.64
N ALA A 109 9.67 17.26 -2.29
CA ALA A 109 11.11 17.58 -2.13
C ALA A 109 11.59 17.86 -0.68
N HIS A 110 10.70 18.05 0.31
CA HIS A 110 11.08 18.36 1.69
C HIS A 110 10.37 17.49 2.74
N GLN A 111 9.56 16.55 2.32
CA GLN A 111 8.70 15.77 3.21
C GLN A 111 9.53 14.86 4.11
N LEU A 112 10.41 14.04 3.55
CA LEU A 112 11.24 13.10 4.30
C LEU A 112 12.17 13.82 5.28
N LYS A 113 12.78 14.95 4.86
CA LYS A 113 13.64 15.76 5.73
C LYS A 113 12.85 16.29 6.94
N LYS A 114 11.64 16.81 6.73
CA LYS A 114 10.78 17.32 7.80
C LYS A 114 10.42 16.23 8.82
N TYR A 115 10.15 15.02 8.35
CA TYR A 115 9.80 13.90 9.22
C TYR A 115 10.99 13.40 10.01
N GLN A 116 12.15 13.32 9.39
CA GLN A 116 13.40 13.00 10.06
C GLN A 116 13.70 14.00 11.17
N GLU A 117 13.69 15.31 10.87
CA GLU A 117 13.90 16.38 11.86
C GLU A 117 12.89 16.29 13.02
N TYR A 118 11.63 15.97 12.73
CA TYR A 118 10.60 15.78 13.76
C TYR A 118 10.94 14.60 14.67
N VAL A 119 11.32 13.44 14.12
CA VAL A 119 11.69 12.26 14.90
C VAL A 119 12.92 12.55 15.77
N GLU A 120 13.99 13.08 15.20
CA GLU A 120 15.25 13.37 15.90
C GLU A 120 15.07 14.40 17.02
N THR A 121 14.22 15.39 16.82
CA THR A 121 13.99 16.43 17.85
C THR A 121 13.03 16.01 18.94
N THR A 122 11.99 15.23 18.60
CA THR A 122 10.93 14.84 19.53
C THR A 122 11.33 13.62 20.37
N TYR A 123 12.06 12.67 19.78
CA TYR A 123 12.39 11.39 20.40
C TYR A 123 13.90 11.25 20.65
N LYS A 124 14.47 12.25 21.31
CA LYS A 124 15.89 12.23 21.67
C LYS A 124 16.26 11.02 22.50
N GLY A 125 17.32 10.30 22.10
CA GLY A 125 17.79 9.11 22.79
C GLY A 125 17.03 7.83 22.47
N TYR A 126 16.20 7.86 21.40
CA TYR A 126 15.64 6.68 20.79
C TYR A 126 16.43 6.34 19.52
N ASP A 127 16.60 5.05 19.27
CA ASP A 127 16.98 4.58 17.95
C ASP A 127 15.82 4.86 16.98
N HIS A 128 16.11 5.23 15.74
CA HIS A 128 15.08 5.49 14.76
C HIS A 128 15.36 4.82 13.42
N LEU A 129 14.34 4.17 12.90
CA LEU A 129 14.28 3.58 11.59
C LEU A 129 13.36 4.42 10.72
N LEU A 130 13.90 5.01 9.67
CA LEU A 130 13.16 5.78 8.68
C LEU A 130 12.91 4.90 7.47
N VAL A 131 11.65 4.74 7.05
CA VAL A 131 11.24 3.83 5.98
C VAL A 131 10.43 4.55 4.92
N PHE A 132 10.85 4.41 3.68
CA PHE A 132 10.11 4.83 2.51
C PHE A 132 9.49 3.61 1.83
N LEU A 133 8.16 3.47 1.96
CA LEU A 133 7.40 2.34 1.47
C LEU A 133 6.72 2.69 0.16
N THR A 134 7.04 1.96 -0.90
CA THR A 134 6.47 2.15 -2.24
C THR A 134 6.11 0.81 -2.88
N PRO A 135 5.31 0.77 -3.98
CA PRO A 135 4.99 -0.50 -4.65
C PRO A 135 6.22 -1.33 -5.02
N ASN A 136 7.22 -0.71 -5.62
CA ASN A 136 8.38 -1.39 -6.22
C ASN A 136 9.72 -1.06 -5.56
N GLY A 137 9.73 -0.43 -4.38
CA GLY A 137 10.98 -0.07 -3.71
C GLY A 137 11.74 1.05 -4.45
N ILE A 138 11.08 2.18 -4.70
CA ILE A 138 11.71 3.34 -5.34
C ILE A 138 12.69 3.99 -4.37
N GLU A 139 13.83 4.46 -4.88
CA GLU A 139 14.81 5.17 -4.08
C GLU A 139 14.25 6.51 -3.56
N PRO A 140 14.37 6.77 -2.25
CA PRO A 140 13.99 8.05 -1.64
C PRO A 140 15.02 9.13 -1.97
N SER A 141 14.65 10.40 -1.85
CA SER A 141 15.57 11.54 -2.00
C SER A 141 16.61 11.65 -0.88
N LYS A 142 16.51 10.80 0.14
CA LYS A 142 17.35 10.77 1.34
C LYS A 142 17.91 9.38 1.59
N GLU A 143 19.24 9.26 1.61
CA GLU A 143 19.94 7.98 1.80
C GLU A 143 19.69 7.33 3.15
N GLU A 144 19.34 8.12 4.18
CA GLU A 144 19.04 7.63 5.52
C GLU A 144 17.71 6.85 5.61
N TRP A 145 16.86 6.98 4.59
CA TRP A 145 15.58 6.29 4.52
C TRP A 145 15.74 4.91 3.90
N LYS A 146 15.30 3.89 4.62
CA LYS A 146 15.30 2.51 4.12
C LYS A 146 14.22 2.32 3.05
N ILE A 147 14.61 1.67 1.98
CA ILE A 147 13.70 1.28 0.92
C ILE A 147 12.98 0.00 1.33
N VAL A 148 11.66 0.03 1.34
CA VAL A 148 10.81 -1.14 1.51
C VAL A 148 9.76 -1.13 0.41
N SER A 149 9.47 -2.30 -0.14
CA SER A 149 8.44 -2.47 -1.15
C SER A 149 7.17 -3.14 -0.60
N TYR A 150 6.04 -2.95 -1.27
CA TYR A 150 4.85 -3.72 -0.97
C TYR A 150 5.02 -5.22 -1.26
N LEU A 151 5.97 -5.60 -2.12
CA LEU A 151 6.34 -7.00 -2.31
C LEU A 151 6.96 -7.59 -1.03
N ASP A 152 7.79 -6.81 -0.33
CA ASP A 152 8.37 -7.20 0.96
C ASP A 152 7.29 -7.35 2.02
N ILE A 153 6.35 -6.41 2.10
CA ILE A 153 5.19 -6.48 3.00
C ILE A 153 4.36 -7.74 2.70
N LEU A 154 4.09 -8.01 1.42
CA LEU A 154 3.39 -9.22 0.99
C LEU A 154 4.11 -10.49 1.48
N GLY A 155 5.43 -10.56 1.30
CA GLY A 155 6.25 -11.68 1.76
C GLY A 155 6.17 -11.90 3.29
N ILE A 156 6.15 -10.83 4.08
CA ILE A 156 5.94 -10.92 5.54
C ILE A 156 4.56 -11.49 5.86
N ILE A 157 3.51 -10.99 5.23
CA ILE A 157 2.12 -11.45 5.48
C ILE A 157 1.99 -12.94 5.16
N GLU A 158 2.44 -13.37 3.98
CA GLU A 158 2.38 -14.76 3.54
C GLU A 158 3.17 -15.70 4.45
N ARG A 159 4.36 -15.26 4.87
CA ARG A 159 5.15 -15.99 5.85
C ARG A 159 4.40 -16.16 7.18
N ARG A 160 3.75 -15.11 7.69
CA ARG A 160 2.98 -15.20 8.94
C ARG A 160 1.80 -16.15 8.80
N GLN A 161 1.04 -16.11 7.70
CA GLN A 161 -0.04 -17.05 7.44
C GLN A 161 0.45 -18.51 7.38
N SER A 162 1.64 -18.76 6.80
CA SER A 162 2.20 -20.11 6.72
C SER A 162 2.61 -20.68 8.08
N LEU A 163 2.99 -19.83 9.02
CA LEU A 163 3.51 -20.23 10.33
C LEU A 163 2.43 -20.38 11.41
N LYS A 164 1.33 -19.66 11.32
CA LYS A 164 0.28 -19.64 12.34
C LYS A 164 -1.10 -19.57 11.72
N ARG A 165 -1.98 -20.50 12.10
CA ARG A 165 -3.41 -20.37 11.78
C ARG A 165 -4.02 -19.25 12.62
N ILE A 166 -4.76 -18.39 11.98
CA ILE A 166 -5.49 -17.27 12.57
C ILE A 166 -7.00 -17.48 12.45
N GLU A 167 -7.79 -16.64 13.09
CA GLU A 167 -9.24 -16.71 13.00
C GLU A 167 -9.71 -16.56 11.55
N THR A 168 -10.71 -17.36 11.14
CA THR A 168 -11.19 -17.41 9.76
C THR A 168 -11.60 -16.05 9.19
N LYS A 169 -12.23 -15.18 9.99
CA LYS A 169 -12.60 -13.83 9.53
C LYS A 169 -11.39 -12.94 9.23
N VAL A 170 -10.37 -13.06 10.08
CA VAL A 170 -9.11 -12.34 9.90
C VAL A 170 -8.38 -12.89 8.68
N ASP A 171 -8.35 -14.21 8.52
CA ASP A 171 -7.71 -14.87 7.37
C ASP A 171 -8.35 -14.43 6.04
N ILE A 172 -9.67 -14.37 5.97
CA ILE A 172 -10.40 -13.87 4.80
C ILE A 172 -10.00 -12.40 4.51
N LEU A 173 -10.00 -11.55 5.53
CA LEU A 173 -9.63 -10.13 5.37
C LEU A 173 -8.20 -9.96 4.88
N ILE A 174 -7.27 -10.74 5.43
CA ILE A 174 -5.86 -10.70 5.02
C ILE A 174 -5.69 -11.24 3.60
N ASN A 175 -6.39 -12.32 3.22
CA ASN A 175 -6.38 -12.83 1.86
C ASN A 175 -6.95 -11.82 0.85
N ASP A 176 -8.03 -11.12 1.20
CA ASP A 176 -8.56 -10.02 0.38
C ASP A 176 -7.52 -8.90 0.19
N TYR A 177 -6.73 -8.58 1.23
CA TYR A 177 -5.66 -7.59 1.13
C TYR A 177 -4.51 -8.08 0.23
N ILE A 178 -4.07 -9.33 0.39
CA ILE A 178 -3.06 -9.97 -0.47
C ILE A 178 -3.50 -9.93 -1.94
N ASP A 179 -4.73 -10.37 -2.23
CA ASP A 179 -5.26 -10.42 -3.59
C ASP A 179 -5.36 -9.01 -4.21
N MET A 180 -5.73 -8.02 -3.42
CA MET A 180 -5.75 -6.62 -3.85
C MET A 180 -4.33 -6.09 -4.11
N LEU A 181 -3.36 -6.34 -3.21
CA LEU A 181 -1.97 -5.94 -3.43
C LEU A 181 -1.41 -6.51 -4.72
N ARG A 182 -1.58 -7.82 -4.95
CA ARG A 182 -1.10 -8.49 -6.15
C ARG A 182 -1.72 -7.93 -7.43
N ARG A 183 -3.03 -7.67 -7.40
CA ARG A 183 -3.77 -7.23 -8.59
C ARG A 183 -3.59 -5.75 -8.89
N ASP A 184 -3.69 -4.89 -7.86
CA ASP A 184 -3.86 -3.45 -8.05
C ASP A 184 -2.58 -2.65 -7.79
N ILE A 185 -1.65 -3.19 -7.01
CA ILE A 185 -0.43 -2.49 -6.56
C ILE A 185 0.82 -3.06 -7.22
N LEU A 186 0.99 -4.38 -7.19
CA LEU A 186 2.25 -5.03 -7.59
C LEU A 186 2.30 -5.45 -9.07
N MET A 187 1.22 -5.33 -9.82
CA MET A 187 1.10 -5.89 -11.18
C MET A 187 1.65 -7.33 -11.22
N ASP A 188 0.80 -8.28 -10.82
CA ASP A 188 1.15 -9.72 -10.80
C ASP A 188 1.85 -10.13 -12.12
N GLU A 189 3.08 -10.60 -12.04
CA GLU A 189 3.87 -11.06 -13.21
C GLU A 189 3.12 -12.11 -14.03
N GLU A 190 2.32 -12.94 -13.38
CA GLU A 190 1.48 -13.93 -14.06
C GLU A 190 0.41 -13.24 -14.92
N LEU A 191 -0.26 -12.24 -14.36
CA LEU A 191 -1.24 -11.42 -15.09
C LEU A 191 -0.58 -10.70 -16.26
N GLN A 192 0.59 -10.10 -16.05
CA GLN A 192 1.34 -9.41 -17.10
C GLN A 192 1.72 -10.36 -18.23
N LYS A 193 2.24 -11.56 -17.92
CA LYS A 193 2.57 -12.60 -18.92
C LYS A 193 1.32 -13.08 -19.67
N ILE A 194 0.19 -13.26 -18.98
CA ILE A 194 -1.08 -13.63 -19.62
C ILE A 194 -1.57 -12.51 -20.55
N CYS A 195 -1.55 -11.26 -20.10
CA CYS A 195 -1.94 -10.12 -20.92
C CYS A 195 -1.05 -9.96 -22.16
N GLN A 196 0.27 -10.09 -22.00
CA GLN A 196 1.21 -10.05 -23.11
C GLN A 196 0.95 -11.16 -24.12
N ARG A 197 0.70 -12.38 -23.64
CA ARG A 197 0.36 -13.51 -24.54
C ARG A 197 -0.93 -13.26 -25.29
N ILE A 198 -2.01 -12.85 -24.60
CA ILE A 198 -3.29 -12.54 -25.25
C ILE A 198 -3.12 -11.42 -26.26
N TYR A 199 -2.39 -10.36 -25.92
CA TYR A 199 -2.13 -9.26 -26.85
C TYR A 199 -1.35 -9.74 -28.08
N THR A 200 -0.32 -10.57 -27.89
CA THR A 200 0.48 -11.11 -29.02
C THR A 200 -0.36 -12.00 -29.93
N GLU A 201 -1.19 -12.87 -29.36
CA GLU A 201 -2.04 -13.81 -30.11
C GLU A 201 -3.20 -13.13 -30.84
N HIS A 202 -3.67 -12.00 -30.32
CA HIS A 202 -4.89 -11.29 -30.82
C HIS A 202 -4.63 -9.82 -31.13
N LYS A 203 -3.40 -9.46 -31.47
CA LYS A 203 -2.93 -8.08 -31.62
C LYS A 203 -3.84 -7.24 -32.51
N ASP A 204 -4.10 -7.69 -33.74
CA ASP A 204 -4.87 -6.91 -34.72
C ASP A 204 -6.32 -6.67 -34.26
N ALA A 205 -6.94 -7.65 -33.60
CA ALA A 205 -8.28 -7.52 -33.04
C ALA A 205 -8.32 -6.55 -31.85
N LEU A 206 -7.32 -6.63 -30.98
CA LEU A 206 -7.21 -5.75 -29.80
C LEU A 206 -6.91 -4.31 -30.21
N ASP A 207 -6.00 -4.09 -31.15
CA ASP A 207 -5.70 -2.77 -31.69
C ASP A 207 -6.95 -2.16 -32.33
N LEU A 208 -7.72 -2.93 -33.14
CA LEU A 208 -8.98 -2.48 -33.70
C LEU A 208 -10.03 -2.11 -32.62
N ILE A 209 -10.13 -2.89 -31.54
CA ILE A 209 -11.00 -2.60 -30.40
C ILE A 209 -10.56 -1.31 -29.71
N PHE A 210 -9.24 -1.13 -29.49
CA PHE A 210 -8.72 0.08 -28.85
C PHE A 210 -8.92 1.34 -29.69
N GLU A 211 -8.75 1.24 -31.00
CA GLU A 211 -8.99 2.35 -31.94
C GLU A 211 -10.46 2.76 -32.02
N ASN A 212 -11.37 1.79 -31.92
CA ASN A 212 -12.82 2.01 -32.02
C ASN A 212 -13.54 2.00 -30.65
N ARG A 213 -12.81 2.01 -29.54
CA ARG A 213 -13.44 2.08 -28.23
C ARG A 213 -14.19 3.40 -28.09
N PRO A 214 -15.50 3.38 -27.70
CA PRO A 214 -16.20 4.60 -27.43
C PRO A 214 -15.55 5.32 -26.24
N ASP A 215 -15.20 6.58 -26.40
CA ASP A 215 -14.77 7.35 -25.26
C ASP A 215 -16.01 7.78 -24.44
N ASN A 216 -15.84 7.87 -23.12
CA ASN A 216 -16.95 8.21 -22.21
C ASN A 216 -17.50 9.63 -22.48
N LEU A 217 -16.70 10.53 -23.05
CA LEU A 217 -17.11 11.90 -23.40
C LEU A 217 -18.01 11.94 -24.64
N SER A 218 -17.70 11.13 -25.67
CA SER A 218 -18.55 11.06 -26.87
C SER A 218 -19.89 10.41 -26.55
N ILE A 219 -19.92 9.31 -25.77
CA ILE A 219 -21.18 8.68 -25.32
C ILE A 219 -22.02 9.66 -24.49
N MET A 220 -21.40 10.36 -23.54
CA MET A 220 -22.09 11.36 -22.71
C MET A 220 -22.62 12.50 -23.56
N SER A 221 -21.85 13.01 -24.54
CA SER A 221 -22.29 14.09 -25.41
C SER A 221 -23.46 13.67 -26.30
N GLU A 222 -23.44 12.45 -26.84
CA GLU A 222 -24.56 11.90 -27.62
C GLU A 222 -25.84 11.78 -26.76
N LEU A 223 -25.75 11.25 -25.55
CA LEU A 223 -26.88 11.17 -24.63
C LEU A 223 -27.42 12.54 -24.22
N TYR A 224 -26.55 13.53 -24.01
CA TYR A 224 -26.97 14.91 -23.74
C TYR A 224 -27.67 15.55 -24.95
N ILE A 225 -27.13 15.37 -26.15
CA ILE A 225 -27.75 15.88 -27.39
C ILE A 225 -29.10 15.23 -27.60
N GLU A 226 -29.23 13.92 -27.41
CA GLU A 226 -30.52 13.21 -27.53
C GLU A 226 -31.55 13.72 -26.51
N ALA A 227 -31.17 13.83 -25.24
CA ALA A 227 -32.04 14.36 -24.19
C ALA A 227 -32.47 15.82 -24.44
N LEU A 228 -31.54 16.67 -24.86
CA LEU A 228 -31.84 18.06 -25.20
C LEU A 228 -32.76 18.16 -26.44
N THR A 229 -32.56 17.28 -27.42
CA THR A 229 -33.41 17.22 -28.63
C THR A 229 -34.85 16.81 -28.29
N GLU A 230 -35.02 15.87 -27.35
CA GLU A 230 -36.36 15.50 -26.85
C GLU A 230 -37.02 16.64 -26.08
N LEU A 231 -36.29 17.31 -25.19
CA LEU A 231 -36.79 18.47 -24.46
C LEU A 231 -37.17 19.66 -25.39
N ALA A 232 -36.44 19.83 -26.48
CA ALA A 232 -36.75 20.85 -27.47
C ALA A 232 -38.05 20.51 -28.26
N LYS A 233 -38.27 19.22 -28.59
CA LYS A 233 -39.53 18.77 -29.19
C LYS A 233 -40.72 18.99 -28.27
N GLU A 234 -40.55 18.91 -26.99
CA GLU A 234 -41.57 19.21 -25.98
C GLU A 234 -41.73 20.71 -25.68
N GLY A 235 -40.96 21.58 -26.33
CA GLY A 235 -40.99 23.03 -26.12
C GLY A 235 -40.43 23.50 -24.77
N LYS A 236 -39.65 22.66 -24.10
CA LYS A 236 -39.05 22.95 -22.77
C LYS A 236 -37.70 23.63 -22.86
N VAL A 237 -37.02 23.53 -24.00
CA VAL A 237 -35.69 24.15 -24.25
C VAL A 237 -35.70 24.69 -25.68
N ILE A 238 -35.12 25.88 -25.89
CA ILE A 238 -34.86 26.47 -27.20
C ILE A 238 -33.36 26.41 -27.45
N PHE A 239 -32.94 25.89 -28.60
CA PHE A 239 -31.56 25.99 -29.06
C PHE A 239 -31.45 27.30 -29.89
N ASP A 240 -30.48 28.14 -29.52
CA ASP A 240 -30.02 29.26 -30.34
C ASP A 240 -28.91 28.80 -31.28
#